data_a5263dd8ae00cf9ead0a0248f647f839
#
_entry.id   a5263dd8ae00cf9ead0a0248f647f839
#
_cell.length_a   1.000
_cell.length_b   1.000
_cell.length_c   1.000
_cell.angle_alpha   90.00
_cell.angle_beta   90.00
_cell.angle_gamma   90.00
#
_symmetry.space_group_name_H-M   'P 1'
#
loop_
_entity.id
_entity.type
_entity.pdbx_description
1 polymer ?
#
loop_
_entity_poly.entity_id
_entity_poly.type
_entity_poly.pdbx_seq_one_letter_code
_entity_poly.pdbx_strand_id
1 'polypeptide(L)'
;MRKIAIYGKGGIGKSTTTQNTVAGLAEMGKKVMVVGCDPKADSTRLLLHGLAQKTVLDTLREEGEDVELDDILKEGYGGTMCTESGGPEPGVGCAGRGIITSINLLEQLGAYEEDKQLDYVFYDVLGDVVCGGFAMPIRDGKAEEIYIVCSGEMMAMYAANNICKGIVKYADTGGVRLGGIICNSRKVDFEKEMIEELCRQIGTXXRKPGAARRNQPQDGHRLLPRARPGRRIPRPGQEDR
;
A
#
# COMPACT_ATOMS: atom_id res chain seq x y z
N MET A 1 17.12 0.48 -0.63
CA MET A 1 15.80 0.54 0.06
C MET A 1 14.70 0.31 -0.98
N ARG A 2 13.71 -0.55 -0.68
CA ARG A 2 12.54 -0.76 -1.56
C ARG A 2 11.30 -0.12 -0.93
N LYS A 3 10.58 0.65 -1.71
CA LYS A 3 9.39 1.39 -1.27
C LYS A 3 8.13 0.74 -1.85
N ILE A 4 7.30 0.20 -0.99
CA ILE A 4 6.13 -0.63 -1.34
C ILE A 4 4.87 0.00 -0.79
N ALA A 5 3.82 0.13 -1.60
CA ALA A 5 2.51 0.53 -1.10
C ALA A 5 1.50 -0.62 -1.22
N ILE A 6 0.69 -0.76 -0.19
CA ILE A 6 -0.35 -1.79 -0.08
C ILE A 6 -1.71 -1.12 -0.21
N TYR A 7 -2.47 -1.52 -1.21
CA TYR A 7 -3.80 -1.01 -1.52
C TYR A 7 -4.85 -2.11 -1.43
N GLY A 8 -6.12 -1.76 -1.48
CA GLY A 8 -7.24 -2.70 -1.52
C GLY A 8 -8.46 -2.16 -0.80
N LYS A 9 -9.59 -2.80 -1.01
CA LYS A 9 -10.90 -2.42 -0.44
C LYS A 9 -10.83 -2.27 1.09
N GLY A 10 -11.62 -1.35 1.63
CA GLY A 10 -11.81 -1.24 3.08
C GLY A 10 -12.24 -2.57 3.70
N GLY A 11 -11.63 -2.95 4.81
CA GLY A 11 -11.93 -4.20 5.52
C GLY A 11 -11.39 -5.48 4.88
N ILE A 12 -10.63 -5.39 3.79
CA ILE A 12 -10.09 -6.58 3.09
C ILE A 12 -8.92 -7.23 3.85
N GLY A 13 -8.36 -6.57 4.86
CA GLY A 13 -7.24 -7.07 5.64
C GLY A 13 -5.87 -6.53 5.20
N LYS A 14 -5.84 -5.35 4.57
CA LYS A 14 -4.57 -4.70 4.16
C LYS A 14 -3.60 -4.57 5.32
N SER A 15 -4.01 -3.88 6.38
CA SER A 15 -3.14 -3.56 7.52
C SER A 15 -2.66 -4.84 8.22
N THR A 16 -3.53 -5.84 8.36
CA THR A 16 -3.14 -7.15 8.90
C THR A 16 -2.09 -7.82 7.99
N THR A 17 -2.30 -7.80 6.67
CA THR A 17 -1.35 -8.38 5.70
C THR A 17 -0.02 -7.63 5.76
N THR A 18 -0.05 -6.29 5.80
CA THR A 18 1.14 -5.45 5.89
C THR A 18 1.94 -5.77 7.16
N GLN A 19 1.28 -5.73 8.31
CA GLN A 19 1.95 -5.95 9.61
C GLN A 19 2.56 -7.34 9.71
N ASN A 20 1.85 -8.39 9.26
CA ASN A 20 2.41 -9.75 9.24
C ASN A 20 3.59 -9.89 8.26
N THR A 21 3.53 -9.25 7.10
CA THR A 21 4.63 -9.24 6.13
C THR A 21 5.86 -8.55 6.72
N VAL A 22 5.65 -7.41 7.36
CA VAL A 22 6.70 -6.62 8.00
C VAL A 22 7.35 -7.41 9.15
N ALA A 23 6.54 -8.03 10.02
CA ALA A 23 7.05 -8.87 11.10
C ALA A 23 7.92 -10.01 10.55
N GLY A 24 7.45 -10.70 9.49
CA GLY A 24 8.24 -11.75 8.85
C GLY A 24 9.54 -11.25 8.24
N LEU A 25 9.56 -10.06 7.67
CA LEU A 25 10.80 -9.46 7.16
C LEU A 25 11.75 -9.09 8.31
N ALA A 26 11.24 -8.57 9.42
CA ALA A 26 12.04 -8.27 10.60
C ALA A 26 12.68 -9.56 11.18
N GLU A 27 11.92 -10.66 11.23
CA GLU A 27 12.45 -11.98 11.64
C GLU A 27 13.57 -12.49 10.70
N MET A 28 13.54 -12.03 9.43
CA MET A 28 14.61 -12.34 8.47
C MET A 28 15.79 -11.37 8.58
N GLY A 29 15.83 -10.52 9.59
CA GLY A 29 16.89 -9.55 9.83
C GLY A 29 16.82 -8.31 8.94
N LYS A 30 15.65 -7.99 8.37
CA LYS A 30 15.47 -6.81 7.53
C LYS A 30 15.06 -5.60 8.35
N LYS A 31 15.64 -4.46 8.05
CA LYS A 31 15.22 -3.17 8.63
C LYS A 31 14.03 -2.63 7.84
N VAL A 32 12.90 -2.53 8.49
CA VAL A 32 11.63 -2.19 7.83
C VAL A 32 10.94 -1.03 8.54
N MET A 33 10.40 -0.12 7.75
CA MET A 33 9.56 0.98 8.23
C MET A 33 8.13 0.79 7.70
N VAL A 34 7.14 1.08 8.55
CA VAL A 34 5.72 1.12 8.16
C VAL A 34 5.18 2.53 8.34
N VAL A 35 4.60 3.05 7.28
CA VAL A 35 3.90 4.34 7.27
C VAL A 35 2.40 4.05 7.10
N GLY A 36 1.64 4.20 8.16
CA GLY A 36 0.19 4.07 8.14
C GLY A 36 -0.45 5.29 7.51
N CYS A 37 -1.18 5.09 6.42
CA CYS A 37 -1.84 6.14 5.66
C CYS A 37 -3.37 6.06 5.79
N ASP A 38 -3.87 5.49 6.89
CA ASP A 38 -5.30 5.45 7.21
C ASP A 38 -5.57 6.42 8.37
N PRO A 39 -6.59 7.29 8.24
CA PRO A 39 -6.98 8.17 9.35
C PRO A 39 -7.30 7.47 10.67
N LYS A 40 -7.62 6.18 10.64
CA LYS A 40 -7.88 5.38 11.87
C LYS A 40 -6.62 5.10 12.67
N ALA A 41 -5.43 5.26 12.08
CA ALA A 41 -4.13 5.02 12.73
C ALA A 41 -4.05 3.62 13.38
N ASP A 42 -4.35 2.58 12.58
CA ASP A 42 -4.31 1.18 13.06
C ASP A 42 -3.37 0.29 12.22
N SER A 43 -2.59 0.90 11.34
CA SER A 43 -1.67 0.20 10.43
C SER A 43 -0.45 -0.39 11.14
N THR A 44 -0.13 0.08 12.34
CA THR A 44 1.07 -0.31 13.09
C THR A 44 0.74 -0.99 14.43
N ARG A 45 -0.53 -1.07 14.78
CA ARG A 45 -0.99 -1.48 16.11
C ARG A 45 -0.50 -2.87 16.55
N LEU A 46 -0.48 -3.86 15.64
CA LEU A 46 0.02 -5.21 15.98
C LEU A 46 1.53 -5.21 16.22
N LEU A 47 2.27 -4.43 15.45
CA LEU A 47 3.72 -4.28 15.61
C LEU A 47 4.06 -3.58 16.93
N LEU A 48 3.18 -2.71 17.42
CA LEU A 48 3.32 -1.99 18.68
C LEU A 48 2.62 -2.73 19.85
N HIS A 49 2.46 -4.05 19.75
CA HIS A 49 1.88 -4.91 20.81
C HIS A 49 0.46 -4.49 21.23
N GLY A 50 -0.33 -3.99 20.28
CA GLY A 50 -1.70 -3.55 20.53
C GLY A 50 -1.84 -2.08 20.94
N LEU A 51 -0.74 -1.38 21.13
CA LEU A 51 -0.75 0.02 21.53
C LEU A 51 -1.03 0.93 20.34
N ALA A 52 -1.82 1.96 20.57
CA ALA A 52 -1.97 3.07 19.64
C ALA A 52 -0.82 4.06 19.82
N GLN A 53 -0.33 4.62 18.73
CA GLN A 53 0.66 5.69 18.81
C GLN A 53 0.03 7.04 18.43
N LYS A 54 0.63 8.11 18.92
CA LYS A 54 0.28 9.48 18.52
C LYS A 54 0.59 9.63 17.03
N THR A 55 -0.30 10.23 16.29
CA THR A 55 -0.12 10.36 14.83
C THR A 55 0.76 11.55 14.49
N VAL A 56 1.34 11.52 13.28
CA VAL A 56 2.14 12.64 12.77
C VAL A 56 1.32 13.94 12.80
N LEU A 57 0.06 13.88 12.36
CA LEU A 57 -0.78 15.08 12.33
C LEU A 57 -1.16 15.58 13.72
N ASP A 58 -1.35 14.68 14.69
CA ASP A 58 -1.61 15.12 16.08
C ASP A 58 -0.36 15.76 16.68
N THR A 59 0.81 15.16 16.46
CA THR A 59 2.08 15.73 16.93
C THR A 59 2.31 17.10 16.31
N LEU A 60 2.12 17.22 15.00
CA LEU A 60 2.28 18.49 14.29
C LEU A 60 1.34 19.58 14.79
N ARG A 61 0.11 19.22 15.19
CA ARG A 61 -0.84 20.20 15.78
C ARG A 61 -0.40 20.68 17.16
N GLU A 62 0.18 19.80 17.95
CA GLU A 62 0.58 20.12 19.33
C GLU A 62 1.94 20.82 19.40
N GLU A 63 2.88 20.45 18.56
CA GLU A 63 4.29 20.87 18.65
C GLU A 63 4.71 21.83 17.53
N GLY A 64 3.89 21.92 16.46
CA GLY A 64 4.15 22.84 15.36
C GLY A 64 5.44 22.47 14.60
N GLU A 65 6.33 23.43 14.44
CA GLU A 65 7.59 23.25 13.71
C GLU A 65 8.68 22.58 14.54
N ASP A 66 8.45 22.38 15.83
CA ASP A 66 9.43 21.79 16.75
C ASP A 66 9.42 20.24 16.74
N VAL A 67 8.59 19.62 15.91
CA VAL A 67 8.47 18.15 15.81
C VAL A 67 9.79 17.52 15.40
N GLU A 68 10.24 16.54 16.18
CA GLU A 68 11.42 15.73 15.88
C GLU A 68 11.02 14.34 15.37
N LEU A 69 11.94 13.65 14.71
CA LEU A 69 11.67 12.32 14.14
C LEU A 69 11.25 11.31 15.22
N ASP A 70 11.86 11.34 16.39
CA ASP A 70 11.57 10.44 17.50
C ASP A 70 10.17 10.63 18.10
N ASP A 71 9.55 11.77 17.87
CA ASP A 71 8.19 12.04 18.34
C ASP A 71 7.16 11.24 17.52
N ILE A 72 7.44 11.05 16.22
CA ILE A 72 6.50 10.50 15.25
C ILE A 72 6.89 9.10 14.78
N LEU A 73 8.06 8.59 15.17
CA LEU A 73 8.56 7.28 14.76
C LEU A 73 8.78 6.42 16.01
N LYS A 74 8.11 5.28 16.07
CA LYS A 74 8.19 4.37 17.23
C LYS A 74 8.76 3.03 16.80
N GLU A 75 9.60 2.46 17.65
CA GLU A 75 10.12 1.12 17.43
C GLU A 75 9.09 0.07 17.85
N GLY A 76 8.80 -0.86 16.95
CA GLY A 76 7.88 -1.96 17.16
C GLY A 76 8.57 -3.33 17.09
N TYR A 77 7.76 -4.35 16.91
CA TYR A 77 8.21 -5.75 16.87
C TYR A 77 9.44 -5.95 15.98
N GLY A 78 10.47 -6.57 16.53
CA GLY A 78 11.67 -6.92 15.77
C GLY A 78 12.48 -5.72 15.27
N GLY A 79 12.35 -4.55 15.91
CA GLY A 79 13.05 -3.33 15.52
C GLY A 79 12.41 -2.63 14.30
N THR A 80 11.15 -2.95 14.00
CA THR A 80 10.43 -2.25 12.92
C THR A 80 10.14 -0.81 13.32
N MET A 81 10.32 0.10 12.38
CA MET A 81 10.02 1.51 12.60
C MET A 81 8.56 1.77 12.20
N CYS A 82 7.78 2.36 13.09
CA CYS A 82 6.32 2.51 12.95
C CYS A 82 5.92 3.97 13.04
N THR A 83 5.14 4.44 12.06
CA THR A 83 4.54 5.77 12.09
C THR A 83 3.11 5.72 11.54
N GLU A 84 2.24 6.59 12.06
CA GLU A 84 0.85 6.73 11.61
C GLU A 84 0.61 8.17 11.19
N SER A 85 0.15 8.36 9.95
CA SER A 85 -0.14 9.71 9.44
C SER A 85 -1.26 10.39 10.23
N GLY A 86 -2.31 9.64 10.54
CA GLY A 86 -3.50 10.21 11.16
C GLY A 86 -4.44 10.86 10.14
N GLY A 87 -5.46 11.50 10.62
CA GLY A 87 -6.48 12.18 9.81
C GLY A 87 -6.68 13.62 10.21
N PRO A 88 -7.39 14.38 9.36
CA PRO A 88 -7.80 15.72 9.75
C PRO A 88 -8.82 15.66 10.89
N GLU A 89 -9.01 16.76 11.57
CA GLU A 89 -10.10 16.87 12.53
C GLU A 89 -11.45 16.58 11.86
N PRO A 90 -12.36 15.93 12.55
CA PRO A 90 -13.69 15.67 12.00
C PRO A 90 -14.35 16.94 11.46
N GLY A 91 -14.79 16.91 10.22
CA GLY A 91 -15.39 18.05 9.57
C GLY A 91 -14.42 19.05 8.95
N VAL A 92 -13.13 18.85 9.09
CA VAL A 92 -12.11 19.80 8.60
C VAL A 92 -11.18 19.11 7.60
N GLY A 93 -11.34 19.40 6.34
CA GLY A 93 -10.39 19.02 5.29
C GLY A 93 -10.51 17.57 4.79
N CYS A 94 -9.61 17.23 3.88
CA CYS A 94 -9.54 15.92 3.24
C CYS A 94 -8.42 15.08 3.86
N ALA A 95 -8.73 13.85 4.21
CA ALA A 95 -7.77 12.90 4.79
C ALA A 95 -6.52 12.73 3.91
N GLY A 96 -6.69 12.74 2.59
CA GLY A 96 -5.57 12.62 1.65
C GLY A 96 -4.54 13.75 1.76
N ARG A 97 -4.98 14.97 2.12
CA ARG A 97 -4.05 16.09 2.34
C ARG A 97 -3.15 15.83 3.55
N GLY A 98 -3.72 15.27 4.61
CA GLY A 98 -2.95 14.89 5.81
C GLY A 98 -1.85 13.86 5.50
N ILE A 99 -2.15 12.89 4.63
CA ILE A 99 -1.15 11.89 4.21
C ILE A 99 0.03 12.57 3.49
N ILE A 100 -0.27 13.53 2.60
CA ILE A 100 0.76 14.30 1.89
C ILE A 100 1.66 15.02 2.90
N THR A 101 1.05 15.73 3.84
CA THR A 101 1.76 16.46 4.90
C THR A 101 2.67 15.52 5.70
N SER A 102 2.11 14.38 6.13
CA SER A 102 2.82 13.38 6.93
C SER A 102 4.05 12.81 6.19
N ILE A 103 3.88 12.39 4.93
CA ILE A 103 4.99 11.81 4.15
C ILE A 103 6.08 12.87 3.89
N ASN A 104 5.68 14.10 3.59
CA ASN A 104 6.64 15.18 3.38
C ASN A 104 7.42 15.51 4.66
N LEU A 105 6.74 15.52 5.81
CA LEU A 105 7.41 15.76 7.11
C LEU A 105 8.40 14.63 7.42
N LEU A 106 8.05 13.38 7.19
CA LEU A 106 8.97 12.26 7.37
C LEU A 106 10.23 12.42 6.49
N GLU A 107 10.06 12.88 5.24
CA GLU A 107 11.20 13.18 4.36
C GLU A 107 12.07 14.32 4.88
N GLN A 108 11.44 15.41 5.31
CA GLN A 108 12.15 16.59 5.86
C GLN A 108 12.95 16.25 7.11
N LEU A 109 12.41 15.36 7.96
CA LEU A 109 13.07 14.92 9.19
C LEU A 109 14.07 13.77 8.97
N GLY A 110 14.31 13.37 7.72
CA GLY A 110 15.33 12.38 7.39
C GLY A 110 14.96 10.92 7.66
N ALA A 111 13.66 10.60 7.73
CA ALA A 111 13.20 9.23 8.01
C ALA A 111 13.70 8.19 6.99
N TYR A 112 14.05 8.62 5.79
CA TYR A 112 14.47 7.75 4.68
C TYR A 112 15.96 7.85 4.35
N GLU A 113 16.75 8.52 5.17
CA GLU A 113 18.17 8.73 4.92
C GLU A 113 18.97 7.42 5.03
N GLU A 114 20.15 7.41 4.41
CA GLU A 114 20.98 6.19 4.31
C GLU A 114 21.48 5.69 5.68
N ASP A 115 21.64 6.58 6.65
CA ASP A 115 22.04 6.21 8.01
C ASP A 115 21.01 5.30 8.71
N LYS A 116 19.75 5.40 8.34
CA LYS A 116 18.69 4.52 8.86
C LYS A 116 18.82 3.08 8.32
N GLN A 117 19.55 2.89 7.21
CA GLN A 117 19.84 1.57 6.61
C GLN A 117 18.58 0.74 6.32
N LEU A 118 17.47 1.38 5.97
CA LEU A 118 16.22 0.69 5.69
C LEU A 118 16.32 -0.20 4.44
N ASP A 119 15.94 -1.47 4.59
CA ASP A 119 15.76 -2.38 3.45
C ASP A 119 14.42 -2.09 2.74
N TYR A 120 13.36 -1.82 3.52
CA TYR A 120 11.99 -1.67 3.02
C TYR A 120 11.25 -0.55 3.73
N VAL A 121 10.41 0.15 2.96
CA VAL A 121 9.38 1.05 3.50
C VAL A 121 8.03 0.56 2.97
N PHE A 122 7.08 0.33 3.86
CA PHE A 122 5.71 -0.04 3.52
C PHE A 122 4.76 1.10 3.81
N TYR A 123 4.02 1.53 2.79
CA TYR A 123 2.91 2.46 2.93
C TYR A 123 1.61 1.64 2.97
N ASP A 124 0.94 1.60 4.11
CA ASP A 124 -0.37 0.94 4.26
C ASP A 124 -1.47 1.96 3.94
N VAL A 125 -1.93 1.95 2.70
CA VAL A 125 -2.78 3.03 2.17
C VAL A 125 -4.26 2.68 2.29
N LEU A 126 -5.05 3.59 2.84
CA LEU A 126 -6.50 3.48 2.81
C LEU A 126 -6.95 3.52 1.34
N GLY A 127 -7.67 2.49 0.90
CA GLY A 127 -8.22 2.74 -0.33
C GLY A 127 -8.68 1.73 -1.30
N ASP A 128 -9.94 1.88 -1.53
CA ASP A 128 -10.68 1.48 -2.70
C ASP A 128 -10.83 2.65 -3.70
N VAL A 129 -10.35 3.84 -3.36
CA VAL A 129 -10.42 5.04 -4.22
C VAL A 129 -9.04 5.65 -4.37
N VAL A 130 -8.54 5.68 -5.59
CA VAL A 130 -7.26 6.32 -5.92
C VAL A 130 -7.53 7.79 -6.23
N CYS A 131 -7.77 8.58 -5.19
CA CYS A 131 -8.06 10.02 -5.32
C CYS A 131 -7.09 10.84 -4.45
N GLY A 132 -6.78 12.02 -4.92
CA GLY A 132 -6.04 13.02 -4.16
C GLY A 132 -4.80 12.49 -3.45
N GLY A 133 -4.77 12.65 -2.14
CA GLY A 133 -3.64 12.26 -1.30
C GLY A 133 -3.41 10.75 -1.21
N PHE A 134 -4.46 9.93 -1.37
CA PHE A 134 -4.30 8.48 -1.36
C PHE A 134 -3.59 7.97 -2.62
N ALA A 135 -3.57 8.76 -3.69
CA ALA A 135 -2.78 8.45 -4.89
C ALA A 135 -1.32 8.90 -4.77
N MET A 136 -0.96 9.66 -3.74
CA MET A 136 0.37 10.24 -3.60
C MET A 136 1.50 9.19 -3.67
N PRO A 137 1.42 8.07 -2.95
CA PRO A 137 2.48 7.06 -3.07
C PRO A 137 2.70 6.57 -4.50
N ILE A 138 1.64 6.59 -5.33
CA ILE A 138 1.71 6.22 -6.74
C ILE A 138 2.19 7.41 -7.59
N ARG A 139 1.49 8.53 -7.46
CA ARG A 139 1.65 9.70 -8.34
C ARG A 139 3.00 10.38 -8.19
N ASP A 140 3.46 10.53 -6.97
CA ASP A 140 4.66 11.32 -6.65
C ASP A 140 5.91 10.44 -6.46
N GLY A 141 5.84 9.16 -6.90
CA GLY A 141 6.97 8.25 -6.88
C GLY A 141 7.45 7.85 -5.49
N LYS A 142 6.59 8.00 -4.47
CA LYS A 142 6.96 7.62 -3.09
C LYS A 142 7.06 6.10 -2.94
N ALA A 143 6.27 5.34 -3.71
CA ALA A 143 6.37 3.89 -3.79
C ALA A 143 6.80 3.44 -5.18
N GLU A 144 7.67 2.46 -5.25
CA GLU A 144 8.13 1.85 -6.52
C GLU A 144 7.25 0.67 -6.92
N GLU A 145 6.70 -0.02 -5.93
CA GLU A 145 5.90 -1.23 -6.13
C GLU A 145 4.57 -1.10 -5.41
N ILE A 146 3.51 -1.49 -6.10
CA ILE A 146 2.17 -1.52 -5.54
C ILE A 146 1.70 -2.97 -5.45
N TYR A 147 1.26 -3.39 -4.28
CA TYR A 147 0.56 -4.66 -4.11
C TYR A 147 -0.89 -4.37 -3.74
N ILE A 148 -1.81 -5.17 -4.27
CA ILE A 148 -3.24 -5.00 -4.02
C ILE A 148 -3.74 -6.21 -3.24
N VAL A 149 -4.26 -5.99 -2.03
CA VAL A 149 -4.94 -7.04 -1.26
C VAL A 149 -6.37 -7.14 -1.77
N CYS A 150 -6.76 -8.36 -2.16
CA CYS A 150 -8.05 -8.64 -2.78
C CYS A 150 -8.62 -9.95 -2.24
N SER A 151 -9.88 -10.24 -2.53
CA SER A 151 -10.54 -11.54 -2.30
C SER A 151 -11.45 -11.84 -3.51
N GLY A 152 -12.05 -13.01 -3.55
CA GLY A 152 -13.03 -13.37 -4.58
C GLY A 152 -14.36 -12.62 -4.51
N GLU A 153 -14.56 -11.79 -3.49
CA GLU A 153 -15.75 -10.96 -3.41
C GLU A 153 -15.80 -9.94 -4.55
N MET A 154 -16.94 -9.82 -5.20
CA MET A 154 -17.14 -8.92 -6.36
C MET A 154 -16.63 -7.49 -6.10
N MET A 155 -16.99 -6.92 -4.94
CA MET A 155 -16.60 -5.56 -4.61
C MET A 155 -15.09 -5.42 -4.33
N ALA A 156 -14.43 -6.48 -3.89
CA ALA A 156 -12.97 -6.46 -3.72
C ALA A 156 -12.26 -6.50 -5.07
N MET A 157 -12.75 -7.33 -5.99
CA MET A 157 -12.24 -7.39 -7.36
C MET A 157 -12.48 -6.09 -8.13
N TYR A 158 -13.66 -5.48 -7.95
CA TYR A 158 -13.98 -4.18 -8.55
C TYR A 158 -13.01 -3.08 -8.05
N ALA A 159 -12.77 -3.04 -6.74
CA ALA A 159 -11.81 -2.10 -6.15
C ALA A 159 -10.39 -2.34 -6.69
N ALA A 160 -9.96 -3.61 -6.75
CA ALA A 160 -8.64 -3.98 -7.31
C ALA A 160 -8.49 -3.49 -8.75
N ASN A 161 -9.49 -3.71 -9.59
CA ASN A 161 -9.49 -3.25 -10.98
C ASN A 161 -9.37 -1.73 -11.08
N ASN A 162 -10.08 -0.98 -10.23
CA ASN A 162 -10.02 0.48 -10.23
C ASN A 162 -8.64 1.00 -9.78
N ILE A 163 -8.04 0.34 -8.78
CA ILE A 163 -6.68 0.67 -8.34
C ILE A 163 -5.69 0.42 -9.48
N CYS A 164 -5.82 -0.70 -10.21
CA CYS A 164 -4.97 -1.01 -11.37
C CYS A 164 -5.08 0.07 -12.45
N LYS A 165 -6.28 0.55 -12.72
CA LYS A 165 -6.49 1.66 -13.67
C LYS A 165 -5.79 2.94 -13.20
N GLY A 166 -5.82 3.21 -11.90
CA GLY A 166 -5.10 4.33 -11.29
C GLY A 166 -3.58 4.18 -11.47
N ILE A 167 -3.06 2.98 -11.23
CA ILE A 167 -1.61 2.69 -11.41
C ILE A 167 -1.20 2.94 -12.86
N VAL A 168 -1.96 2.41 -13.83
CA VAL A 168 -1.67 2.59 -15.26
C VAL A 168 -1.60 4.08 -15.61
N LYS A 169 -2.52 4.87 -15.07
CA LYS A 169 -2.57 6.32 -15.32
C LYS A 169 -1.28 7.04 -14.88
N TYR A 170 -0.65 6.58 -13.81
CA TYR A 170 0.53 7.24 -13.23
C TYR A 170 1.84 6.48 -13.50
N ALA A 171 1.80 5.29 -14.11
CA ALA A 171 2.98 4.46 -14.33
C ALA A 171 4.04 5.16 -15.20
N ASP A 172 3.59 5.88 -16.24
CA ASP A 172 4.49 6.54 -17.19
C ASP A 172 5.21 7.76 -16.59
N THR A 173 4.64 8.36 -15.56
CA THR A 173 5.20 9.59 -14.95
C THR A 173 5.84 9.33 -13.59
N GLY A 174 5.35 8.35 -12.84
CA GLY A 174 5.77 8.10 -11.47
C GLY A 174 6.76 6.96 -11.26
N GLY A 175 7.11 6.21 -12.32
CA GLY A 175 8.05 5.07 -12.19
C GLY A 175 7.52 3.90 -11.36
N VAL A 176 6.24 3.89 -11.06
CA VAL A 176 5.60 2.89 -10.21
C VAL A 176 5.18 1.66 -11.03
N ARG A 177 5.23 0.49 -10.41
CA ARG A 177 4.79 -0.76 -11.05
C ARG A 177 3.85 -1.55 -10.15
N LEU A 178 2.95 -2.31 -10.77
CA LEU A 178 2.13 -3.28 -10.06
C LEU A 178 2.98 -4.51 -9.71
N GLY A 179 3.24 -4.73 -8.43
CA GLY A 179 3.99 -5.88 -7.92
C GLY A 179 3.16 -7.16 -7.93
N GLY A 180 1.85 -7.05 -7.80
CA GLY A 180 0.94 -8.20 -7.86
C GLY A 180 -0.30 -8.02 -7.01
N ILE A 181 -1.17 -9.04 -7.07
CA ILE A 181 -2.36 -9.14 -6.20
C ILE A 181 -2.07 -10.17 -5.10
N ILE A 182 -2.40 -9.82 -3.87
CA ILE A 182 -2.34 -10.70 -2.70
C ILE A 182 -3.77 -11.14 -2.39
N CYS A 183 -4.07 -12.42 -2.54
CA CYS A 183 -5.39 -12.94 -2.21
C CYS A 183 -5.49 -13.21 -0.71
N ASN A 184 -6.30 -12.41 -0.01
CA ASN A 184 -6.70 -12.68 1.36
C ASN A 184 -8.06 -13.40 1.32
N SER A 185 -8.02 -14.72 1.34
CA SER A 185 -9.18 -15.56 1.06
C SER A 185 -10.34 -15.32 2.05
N ARG A 186 -11.53 -15.18 1.50
CA ARG A 186 -12.80 -15.08 2.23
C ARG A 186 -13.65 -16.33 2.04
N LYS A 187 -13.07 -17.39 1.46
CA LYS A 187 -13.73 -18.67 1.20
C LYS A 187 -14.95 -18.51 0.27
N VAL A 188 -14.82 -17.62 -0.70
CA VAL A 188 -15.82 -17.46 -1.77
C VAL A 188 -15.68 -18.63 -2.76
N ASP A 189 -16.78 -19.13 -3.27
CA ASP A 189 -16.76 -20.20 -4.28
C ASP A 189 -15.93 -19.76 -5.50
N PHE A 190 -15.08 -20.67 -5.98
CA PHE A 190 -14.17 -20.41 -7.12
C PHE A 190 -13.25 -19.20 -6.93
N GLU A 191 -12.98 -18.80 -5.69
CA GLU A 191 -12.17 -17.60 -5.37
C GLU A 191 -10.80 -17.59 -6.06
N LYS A 192 -10.13 -18.74 -6.04
CA LYS A 192 -8.81 -18.88 -6.65
C LYS A 192 -8.87 -18.61 -8.15
N GLU A 193 -9.81 -19.27 -8.83
CA GLU A 193 -10.00 -19.16 -10.28
C GLU A 193 -10.35 -17.73 -10.67
N MET A 194 -11.23 -17.08 -9.92
CA MET A 194 -11.61 -15.68 -10.16
C MET A 194 -10.43 -14.72 -10.01
N ILE A 195 -9.61 -14.90 -8.97
CA ILE A 195 -8.45 -14.05 -8.75
C ILE A 195 -7.37 -14.33 -9.81
N GLU A 196 -7.15 -15.58 -10.19
CA GLU A 196 -6.22 -15.94 -11.27
C GLU A 196 -6.64 -15.32 -12.60
N GLU A 197 -7.94 -15.36 -12.91
CA GLU A 197 -8.48 -14.71 -14.11
C GLU A 197 -8.31 -13.18 -14.05
N LEU A 198 -8.59 -12.56 -12.91
CA LEU A 198 -8.34 -11.13 -12.72
C LEU A 198 -6.86 -10.80 -12.96
N CYS A 199 -5.95 -11.58 -12.38
CA CYS A 199 -4.50 -11.41 -12.58
C CYS A 199 -4.11 -11.56 -14.05
N ARG A 200 -4.70 -12.53 -14.75
CA ARG A 200 -4.45 -12.76 -16.18
C ARG A 200 -4.90 -11.58 -17.04
N GLN A 201 -6.08 -11.04 -16.74
CA GLN A 201 -6.61 -9.88 -17.47
C GLN A 201 -5.80 -8.61 -17.22
N ILE A 202 -5.29 -8.43 -16.02
CA ILE A 202 -4.46 -7.29 -15.64
C ILE A 202 -3.00 -7.46 -16.12
N GLY A 203 -2.57 -8.69 -16.37
CA GLY A 203 -1.18 -8.99 -16.75
C GLY A 203 -0.22 -9.03 -15.55
N THR A 204 -0.71 -9.54 -14.45
CA THR A 204 0.08 -9.61 -13.20
C THR A 204 0.01 -10.99 -12.53
N UNK A 205 0.67 -11.26 -11.49
CA UNK A 205 0.72 -12.49 -10.80
C UNK A 205 -0.09 -12.47 -9.54
N UNK A 206 -0.56 -13.42 -9.12
CA UNK A 206 -1.09 -13.64 -7.89
C UNK A 206 -0.03 -13.94 -6.99
N ARG A 207 0.03 -13.32 -6.03
CA ARG A 207 1.01 -13.52 -4.96
C ARG A 207 0.33 -14.18 -3.76
N LYS A 208 0.94 -15.22 -3.24
CA LYS A 208 0.47 -15.83 -1.97
C LYS A 208 1.02 -14.98 -0.80
N PRO A 209 0.22 -14.77 0.26
CA PRO A 209 0.75 -14.14 1.47
C PRO A 209 1.96 -14.94 1.99
N GLY A 210 3.03 -14.25 2.38
CA GLY A 210 4.22 -14.88 2.93
C GLY A 210 5.22 -15.44 1.92
N ALA A 211 4.98 -15.31 0.61
CA ALA A 211 5.96 -15.71 -0.41
C ALA A 211 6.98 -14.58 -0.60
N ALA A 212 7.91 -14.44 0.33
CA ALA A 212 9.11 -13.63 0.10
C ALA A 212 9.91 -14.25 -1.06
N ARG A 213 10.29 -13.45 -2.04
CA ARG A 213 11.10 -13.93 -3.17
C ARG A 213 12.42 -14.49 -2.69
N ARG A 214 12.61 -15.79 -2.83
CA ARG A 214 13.96 -16.34 -2.96
C ARG A 214 14.49 -15.86 -4.32
N ASN A 215 15.58 -15.13 -4.27
CA ASN A 215 16.36 -14.59 -5.38
C ASN A 215 15.94 -15.05 -6.79
N GLN A 216 15.26 -14.15 -7.53
CA GLN A 216 15.28 -14.24 -9.00
C GLN A 216 16.22 -13.17 -9.54
N PRO A 217 17.05 -13.51 -10.55
CA PRO A 217 17.90 -12.51 -11.19
C PRO A 217 17.07 -11.37 -11.78
N GLN A 218 17.67 -10.20 -11.81
CA GLN A 218 17.10 -9.02 -12.45
C GLN A 218 17.05 -9.26 -13.97
N ASP A 219 16.01 -9.89 -14.44
CA ASP A 219 15.76 -9.95 -15.87
C ASP A 219 14.75 -8.88 -16.26
N GLY A 220 15.28 -7.92 -16.97
CA GLY A 220 14.68 -7.08 -17.97
C GLY A 220 13.31 -6.47 -17.70
N HIS A 221 13.30 -5.16 -17.80
CA HIS A 221 12.11 -4.33 -17.94
C HIS A 221 11.06 -4.96 -18.87
N ARG A 222 10.10 -5.69 -18.32
CA ARG A 222 8.84 -5.95 -19.02
C ARG A 222 7.90 -4.80 -18.71
N LEU A 223 7.89 -3.84 -19.59
CA LEU A 223 6.85 -2.85 -19.69
C LEU A 223 5.49 -3.56 -19.72
N LEU A 224 4.54 -3.09 -18.96
CA LEU A 224 3.15 -3.51 -19.10
C LEU A 224 2.77 -3.40 -20.59
N PRO A 225 2.12 -4.41 -21.17
CA PRO A 225 1.70 -4.29 -22.56
C PRO A 225 0.76 -3.07 -22.69
N ARG A 226 1.05 -2.21 -23.65
CA ARG A 226 0.19 -1.08 -23.98
C ARG A 226 -1.23 -1.60 -24.18
N ALA A 227 -2.15 -1.09 -23.39
CA ALA A 227 -3.56 -1.37 -23.60
C ALA A 227 -3.92 -0.96 -25.03
N ARG A 228 -4.27 -1.92 -25.86
CA ARG A 228 -4.75 -1.61 -27.21
C ARG A 228 -6.06 -0.83 -27.07
N PRO A 229 -6.18 0.36 -27.65
CA PRO A 229 -7.45 1.06 -27.64
C PRO A 229 -8.45 0.23 -28.46
N GLY A 230 -9.57 -0.13 -27.85
CA GLY A 230 -10.69 -0.67 -28.62
C GLY A 230 -11.33 -1.97 -28.17
N ARG A 231 -10.85 -2.64 -27.12
CA ARG A 231 -11.64 -3.80 -26.58
C ARG A 231 -12.52 -3.33 -25.43
N ARG A 232 -13.82 -3.23 -25.71
CA ARG A 232 -14.85 -3.06 -24.67
C ARG A 232 -14.92 -4.38 -23.85
N ILE A 233 -14.95 -4.23 -22.55
CA ILE A 233 -15.22 -5.36 -21.64
C ILE A 233 -16.69 -5.74 -21.88
N PRO A 234 -17.03 -7.00 -22.20
CA PRO A 234 -18.42 -7.42 -22.37
C PRO A 234 -19.17 -7.22 -21.05
N ARG A 235 -20.38 -6.71 -21.14
CA ARG A 235 -21.28 -6.65 -19.99
C ARG A 235 -21.83 -8.07 -19.72
N PRO A 236 -21.90 -8.51 -18.47
CA PRO A 236 -22.54 -9.82 -18.19
C PRO A 236 -24.00 -9.76 -18.65
N GLY A 237 -24.40 -10.74 -19.47
CA GLY A 237 -25.79 -10.93 -19.86
C GLY A 237 -26.20 -10.59 -21.30
N GLN A 238 -25.25 -10.32 -22.21
CA GLN A 238 -25.58 -10.29 -23.64
C GLN A 238 -25.10 -11.56 -24.32
N GLU A 239 -26.00 -12.48 -24.53
CA GLU A 239 -25.81 -13.57 -25.49
C GLU A 239 -26.00 -12.99 -26.89
N ASP A 240 -25.08 -13.30 -27.78
CA ASP A 240 -25.21 -12.96 -29.20
C ASP A 240 -26.37 -13.69 -29.81
N ARG A 241 -27.29 -12.97 -30.40
CA ARG A 241 -28.24 -13.51 -31.38
C ARG A 241 -27.74 -13.15 -32.77
#